data_f0e574faa64f0610c2365991a61ac519
#
_entry.id   f0e574faa64f0610c2365991a61ac519
#
_cell.length_a   1.000
_cell.length_b   1.000
_cell.length_c   1.000
_cell.angle_alpha   90.00
_cell.angle_beta   90.00
_cell.angle_gamma   90.00
#
_symmetry.space_group_name_H-M   'P 1'
#
loop_
_entity.id
_entity.type
_entity.pdbx_description
1 polymer ?
#
loop_
_entity_poly.entity_id
_entity_poly.type
_entity_poly.pdbx_seq_one_letter_code
_entity_poly.pdbx_strand_id
1 'polypeptide(L)'
;KGGTIPGQFMPAVEKGVRQVLAAGAIAGYPIQDVKVIVYDGKHHTVDSKEIAFITAGRKAFMAAVRAARPIIVAPSVNVEISAPDAAMGDITGDLSSRRGQVNGTHNGRVGTMLIRGQAPLAELAHWKYCEAVKFLATAAPKPR
;
A
#
# COMPACT_ATOMS: atom_id res chain seq x y z
N LYS A 1 -4.51 -5.88 30.02
CA LYS A 1 -4.49 -5.44 31.39
C LYS A 1 -5.50 -4.33 31.53
N GLY A 2 -6.47 -4.47 32.47
CA GLY A 2 -7.58 -3.58 32.69
C GLY A 2 -7.17 -2.13 32.78
N GLY A 3 -7.70 -1.37 31.85
CA GLY A 3 -7.07 -0.18 31.39
C GLY A 3 -7.38 1.05 32.17
N THR A 4 -6.44 1.91 32.16
CA THR A 4 -6.51 3.30 32.59
C THR A 4 -7.58 4.08 31.79
N ILE A 5 -7.99 3.59 30.61
CA ILE A 5 -9.07 4.14 29.79
C ILE A 5 -10.31 3.26 29.92
N PRO A 6 -11.48 3.80 30.33
CA PRO A 6 -12.72 3.05 30.34
C PRO A 6 -13.08 2.47 28.97
N GLY A 7 -13.55 1.22 28.95
CA GLY A 7 -13.85 0.50 27.71
C GLY A 7 -14.82 1.22 26.75
N GLN A 8 -15.73 2.02 27.30
CA GLN A 8 -16.68 2.83 26.53
C GLN A 8 -16.01 3.84 25.59
N PHE A 9 -14.79 4.29 25.87
CA PHE A 9 -14.05 5.26 25.05
C PHE A 9 -13.10 4.59 24.03
N MET A 10 -12.91 3.27 24.09
CA MET A 10 -12.07 2.56 23.14
C MET A 10 -12.53 2.70 21.69
N PRO A 11 -13.85 2.63 21.37
CA PRO A 11 -14.33 2.90 20.01
C PRO A 11 -13.99 4.32 19.51
N ALA A 12 -13.97 5.32 20.40
CA ALA A 12 -13.60 6.67 20.07
C ALA A 12 -12.10 6.78 19.69
N VAL A 13 -11.23 6.13 20.46
CA VAL A 13 -9.81 6.04 20.15
C VAL A 13 -9.60 5.36 18.79
N GLU A 14 -10.27 4.24 18.55
CA GLU A 14 -10.22 3.52 17.27
C GLU A 14 -10.67 4.41 16.10
N LYS A 15 -11.76 5.15 16.26
CA LYS A 15 -12.25 6.09 15.25
C LYS A 15 -11.20 7.15 14.90
N GLY A 16 -10.49 7.69 15.91
CA GLY A 16 -9.40 8.63 15.71
C GLY A 16 -8.22 8.04 14.93
N VAL A 17 -7.84 6.80 15.23
CA VAL A 17 -6.79 6.06 14.52
C VAL A 17 -7.21 5.79 13.06
N ARG A 18 -8.44 5.33 12.83
CA ARG A 18 -8.96 5.05 11.48
C ARG A 18 -8.98 6.29 10.57
N GLN A 19 -9.24 7.46 11.12
CA GLN A 19 -9.15 8.71 10.38
C GLN A 19 -7.74 8.98 9.86
N VAL A 20 -6.70 8.70 10.67
CA VAL A 20 -5.30 8.87 10.25
C VAL A 20 -4.89 7.80 9.24
N LEU A 21 -5.34 6.55 9.43
CA LEU A 21 -5.08 5.47 8.46
C LEU A 21 -5.59 5.83 7.06
N ALA A 22 -6.78 6.41 6.98
CA ALA A 22 -7.38 6.80 5.69
C ALA A 22 -6.75 8.06 5.09
N ALA A 23 -6.49 9.09 5.93
CA ALA A 23 -5.96 10.37 5.47
C ALA A 23 -4.45 10.36 5.22
N GLY A 24 -3.75 9.39 5.82
CA GLY A 24 -2.28 9.34 5.81
C GLY A 24 -1.64 10.30 6.82
N ALA A 25 -0.48 9.92 7.36
CA ALA A 25 0.20 10.69 8.41
C ALA A 25 1.28 11.64 7.87
N ILE A 26 1.78 11.42 6.65
CA ILE A 26 2.93 12.16 6.11
C ILE A 26 2.62 12.81 4.76
N ALA A 27 2.21 12.03 3.77
CA ALA A 27 2.08 12.51 2.40
C ALA A 27 0.65 12.35 1.84
N GLY A 28 -0.35 12.15 2.70
CA GLY A 28 -1.73 11.95 2.29
C GLY A 28 -2.03 10.56 1.72
N TYR A 29 -1.06 9.65 1.76
CA TYR A 29 -1.28 8.26 1.33
C TYR A 29 -1.83 7.41 2.46
N PRO A 30 -2.87 6.59 2.23
CA PRO A 30 -3.40 5.67 3.24
C PRO A 30 -2.33 4.76 3.81
N ILE A 31 -2.41 4.50 5.11
CA ILE A 31 -1.49 3.59 5.81
C ILE A 31 -2.11 2.20 5.78
N GLN A 32 -1.35 1.18 5.39
CA GLN A 32 -1.78 -0.21 5.28
C GLN A 32 -0.90 -1.14 6.13
N ASP A 33 -1.41 -2.34 6.40
CA ASP A 33 -0.70 -3.42 7.09
C ASP A 33 -0.14 -3.03 8.47
N VAL A 34 -0.94 -2.28 9.25
CA VAL A 34 -0.55 -1.80 10.57
C VAL A 34 -1.42 -2.43 11.66
N LYS A 35 -0.77 -2.97 12.68
CA LYS A 35 -1.40 -3.41 13.92
C LYS A 35 -1.23 -2.33 14.99
N VAL A 36 -2.34 -1.82 15.50
CA VAL A 36 -2.34 -0.79 16.55
C VAL A 36 -2.74 -1.42 17.90
N ILE A 37 -1.92 -1.22 18.91
CA ILE A 37 -2.16 -1.70 20.26
C ILE A 37 -2.18 -0.50 21.21
N VAL A 38 -3.30 -0.28 21.87
CA VAL A 38 -3.42 0.72 22.93
C VAL A 38 -3.07 0.04 24.25
N TYR A 39 -1.94 0.41 24.82
CA TYR A 39 -1.42 -0.24 26.05
C TYR A 39 -1.51 0.66 27.28
N ASP A 40 -1.64 1.98 27.09
CA ASP A 40 -1.73 2.93 28.19
C ASP A 40 -2.53 4.18 27.77
N GLY A 41 -2.98 4.95 28.77
CA GLY A 41 -3.67 6.23 28.58
C GLY A 41 -4.15 6.80 29.93
N LYS A 42 -4.68 8.01 29.89
CA LYS A 42 -5.27 8.66 31.05
C LYS A 42 -6.68 9.14 30.73
N HIS A 43 -7.55 9.14 31.71
CA HIS A 43 -8.88 9.73 31.61
C HIS A 43 -9.16 10.60 32.83
N HIS A 44 -10.04 11.54 32.68
CA HIS A 44 -10.56 12.35 33.78
C HIS A 44 -12.02 11.96 34.02
N THR A 45 -12.39 11.73 35.28
CA THR A 45 -13.72 11.21 35.61
C THR A 45 -14.88 12.14 35.22
N VAL A 46 -14.64 13.46 35.20
CA VAL A 46 -15.67 14.48 34.94
C VAL A 46 -15.61 15.00 33.50
N ASP A 47 -14.42 15.22 32.95
CA ASP A 47 -14.23 15.95 31.68
C ASP A 47 -13.97 15.03 30.47
N SER A 48 -14.13 13.72 30.63
CA SER A 48 -13.91 12.76 29.55
C SER A 48 -15.07 12.74 28.57
N LYS A 49 -14.86 13.33 27.38
CA LYS A 49 -15.81 13.32 26.27
C LYS A 49 -15.28 12.47 25.11
N GLU A 50 -16.18 11.85 24.36
CA GLU A 50 -15.82 11.02 23.19
C GLU A 50 -14.88 11.74 22.23
N ILE A 51 -15.16 13.00 21.93
CA ILE A 51 -14.37 13.80 20.99
C ILE A 51 -12.92 14.00 21.44
N ALA A 52 -12.69 14.05 22.75
CA ALA A 52 -11.34 14.16 23.30
C ALA A 52 -10.54 12.89 23.06
N PHE A 53 -11.15 11.71 23.17
CA PHE A 53 -10.50 10.43 22.88
C PHE A 53 -10.27 10.22 21.38
N ILE A 54 -11.17 10.67 20.51
CA ILE A 54 -10.93 10.69 19.06
C ILE A 54 -9.69 11.53 18.74
N THR A 55 -9.60 12.73 19.31
CA THR A 55 -8.48 13.64 19.07
C THR A 55 -7.18 13.11 19.66
N ALA A 56 -7.23 12.55 20.87
CA ALA A 56 -6.07 11.96 21.54
C ALA A 56 -5.53 10.75 20.75
N GLY A 57 -6.40 9.84 20.35
CA GLY A 57 -6.06 8.67 19.53
C GLY A 57 -5.43 9.08 18.20
N ARG A 58 -6.02 10.06 17.54
CA ARG A 58 -5.46 10.63 16.29
C ARG A 58 -4.06 11.19 16.49
N LYS A 59 -3.85 12.04 17.51
CA LYS A 59 -2.54 12.66 17.78
C LYS A 59 -1.49 11.62 18.18
N ALA A 60 -1.83 10.70 19.07
CA ALA A 60 -0.93 9.64 19.52
C ALA A 60 -0.49 8.76 18.37
N PHE A 61 -1.42 8.34 17.52
CA PHE A 61 -1.11 7.51 16.36
C PHE A 61 -0.25 8.26 15.33
N MET A 62 -0.55 9.52 15.03
CA MET A 62 0.30 10.34 14.16
C MET A 62 1.73 10.47 14.69
N ALA A 63 1.90 10.69 15.99
CA ALA A 63 3.22 10.78 16.62
C ALA A 63 3.97 9.44 16.50
N ALA A 64 3.29 8.32 16.77
CA ALA A 64 3.86 6.98 16.67
C ALA A 64 4.31 6.66 15.23
N VAL A 65 3.48 6.96 14.22
CA VAL A 65 3.82 6.75 12.81
C VAL A 65 5.05 7.56 12.41
N ARG A 66 5.13 8.84 12.80
CA ARG A 66 6.30 9.67 12.50
C ARG A 66 7.58 9.14 13.15
N ALA A 67 7.49 8.67 14.40
CA ALA A 67 8.61 8.07 15.10
C ALA A 67 9.07 6.75 14.49
N ALA A 68 8.16 5.98 13.90
CA ALA A 68 8.45 4.70 13.25
C ALA A 68 9.19 4.81 11.91
N ARG A 69 9.47 6.01 11.42
CA ARG A 69 10.13 6.26 10.12
C ARG A 69 9.43 5.51 8.97
N PRO A 70 8.18 5.84 8.67
CA PRO A 70 7.41 5.15 7.64
C PRO A 70 8.04 5.32 6.26
N ILE A 71 7.85 4.32 5.42
CA ILE A 71 8.28 4.32 4.04
C ILE A 71 7.08 4.44 3.11
N ILE A 72 7.26 5.09 1.97
CA ILE A 72 6.25 5.11 0.92
C ILE A 72 6.40 3.82 0.13
N VAL A 73 5.31 3.08 0.02
CA VAL A 73 5.26 1.85 -0.77
C VAL A 73 4.76 2.19 -2.18
N ALA A 74 5.52 1.80 -3.19
CA ALA A 74 5.11 1.96 -4.58
C ALA A 74 4.10 0.85 -4.94
N PRO A 75 2.95 1.17 -5.54
CA PRO A 75 2.03 0.15 -6.02
C PRO A 75 2.68 -0.68 -7.13
N SER A 76 2.62 -2.00 -6.99
CA SER A 76 3.00 -2.93 -8.05
C SER A 76 1.76 -3.44 -8.75
N VAL A 77 1.84 -3.63 -10.05
CA VAL A 77 0.73 -4.14 -10.88
C VAL A 77 1.15 -5.42 -11.58
N ASN A 78 0.18 -6.31 -11.75
CA ASN A 78 0.34 -7.47 -12.60
C ASN A 78 0.09 -7.05 -14.04
N VAL A 79 1.00 -7.40 -14.93
CA VAL A 79 0.95 -7.06 -16.35
C VAL A 79 0.92 -8.29 -17.21
N GLU A 80 0.19 -8.21 -18.29
CA GLU A 80 0.19 -9.18 -19.37
C GLU A 80 0.52 -8.45 -20.67
N ILE A 81 1.59 -8.88 -21.34
CA ILE A 81 2.13 -8.24 -22.52
C ILE A 81 2.04 -9.21 -23.67
N SER A 82 1.34 -8.83 -24.72
CA SER A 82 1.28 -9.59 -25.96
C SER A 82 2.28 -9.00 -26.96
N ALA A 83 3.24 -9.80 -27.40
CA ALA A 83 4.29 -9.35 -28.30
C ALA A 83 4.70 -10.44 -29.29
N PRO A 84 5.28 -10.06 -30.44
CA PRO A 84 5.90 -11.00 -31.36
C PRO A 84 7.03 -11.78 -30.69
N ASP A 85 7.22 -13.05 -31.05
CA ASP A 85 8.24 -13.93 -30.46
C ASP A 85 9.65 -13.31 -30.55
N ALA A 86 9.96 -12.61 -31.65
CA ALA A 86 11.25 -11.96 -31.87
C ALA A 86 11.55 -10.84 -30.87
N ALA A 87 10.52 -10.19 -30.31
CA ALA A 87 10.66 -9.06 -29.36
C ALA A 87 10.71 -9.51 -27.89
N MET A 88 10.57 -10.80 -27.63
CA MET A 88 10.48 -11.33 -26.26
C MET A 88 11.71 -10.99 -25.41
N GLY A 89 12.92 -11.15 -25.97
CA GLY A 89 14.17 -10.85 -25.27
C GLY A 89 14.28 -9.39 -24.85
N ASP A 90 13.97 -8.50 -25.75
CA ASP A 90 14.02 -7.05 -25.50
C ASP A 90 13.00 -6.62 -24.43
N ILE A 91 11.78 -7.16 -24.49
CA ILE A 91 10.71 -6.83 -23.54
C ILE A 91 11.03 -7.35 -22.15
N THR A 92 11.51 -8.59 -22.04
CA THR A 92 11.86 -9.16 -20.74
C THR A 92 13.07 -8.47 -20.13
N GLY A 93 14.06 -8.10 -20.93
CA GLY A 93 15.22 -7.31 -20.50
C GLY A 93 14.82 -5.91 -20.02
N ASP A 94 13.99 -5.21 -20.79
CA ASP A 94 13.50 -3.87 -20.44
C ASP A 94 12.59 -3.91 -19.19
N LEU A 95 11.71 -4.90 -19.06
CA LEU A 95 10.90 -5.09 -17.86
C LEU A 95 11.76 -5.32 -16.61
N SER A 96 12.81 -6.10 -16.74
CA SER A 96 13.76 -6.37 -15.64
C SER A 96 14.52 -5.12 -15.24
N SER A 97 14.94 -4.29 -16.21
CA SER A 97 15.61 -3.01 -15.94
C SER A 97 14.73 -2.04 -15.15
N ARG A 98 13.40 -2.15 -15.29
CA ARG A 98 12.36 -1.40 -14.60
C ARG A 98 11.91 -2.03 -13.29
N ARG A 99 12.73 -2.87 -12.69
CA ARG A 99 12.42 -3.58 -11.44
C ARG A 99 11.19 -4.49 -11.54
N GLY A 100 10.82 -4.86 -12.76
CA GLY A 100 9.78 -5.84 -13.04
C GLY A 100 10.31 -7.27 -12.87
N GLN A 101 9.39 -8.17 -12.58
CA GLN A 101 9.63 -9.61 -12.51
C GLN A 101 8.77 -10.31 -13.53
N VAL A 102 9.38 -11.17 -14.36
CA VAL A 102 8.65 -12.04 -15.26
C VAL A 102 8.25 -13.29 -14.49
N ASN A 103 6.96 -13.58 -14.44
CA ASN A 103 6.41 -14.74 -13.72
C ASN A 103 6.20 -15.94 -14.64
N GLY A 104 6.10 -15.70 -15.94
CA GLY A 104 5.95 -16.77 -16.94
C GLY A 104 5.66 -16.21 -18.32
N THR A 105 5.84 -17.11 -19.29
CA THR A 105 5.55 -16.86 -20.70
C THR A 105 4.64 -17.96 -21.23
N HIS A 106 3.70 -17.61 -22.08
CA HIS A 106 2.76 -18.54 -22.71
C HIS A 106 2.70 -18.25 -24.21
N ASN A 107 2.49 -19.29 -25.00
CA ASN A 107 2.23 -19.12 -26.42
C ASN A 107 0.87 -18.44 -26.59
N GLY A 108 0.87 -17.32 -27.32
CA GLY A 108 -0.33 -16.60 -27.72
C GLY A 108 -0.92 -17.15 -29.03
N ARG A 109 -1.42 -16.24 -29.86
CA ARG A 109 -1.79 -16.59 -31.24
C ARG A 109 -0.53 -16.84 -32.05
N VAL A 110 -0.70 -17.43 -33.25
CA VAL A 110 0.43 -17.76 -34.15
C VAL A 110 1.40 -16.57 -34.27
N GLY A 111 2.68 -16.80 -33.93
CA GLY A 111 3.74 -15.80 -33.99
C GLY A 111 3.73 -14.76 -32.87
N THR A 112 2.94 -14.97 -31.80
CA THR A 112 2.93 -14.08 -30.64
C THR A 112 3.12 -14.84 -29.35
N MET A 113 3.83 -14.20 -28.41
CA MET A 113 3.97 -14.68 -27.03
C MET A 113 3.27 -13.75 -26.06
N LEU A 114 2.78 -14.35 -24.97
CA LEU A 114 2.15 -13.66 -23.86
C LEU A 114 3.10 -13.73 -22.67
N ILE A 115 3.60 -12.57 -22.24
CA ILE A 115 4.50 -12.43 -21.11
C ILE A 115 3.69 -11.96 -19.91
N ARG A 116 3.70 -12.72 -18.82
CA ARG A 116 3.11 -12.33 -17.55
C ARG A 116 4.18 -11.93 -16.57
N GLY A 117 3.98 -10.78 -15.95
CA GLY A 117 4.92 -10.24 -14.99
C GLY A 117 4.28 -9.31 -13.97
N GLN A 118 5.13 -8.78 -13.13
CA GLN A 118 4.78 -7.79 -12.13
C GLN A 118 5.80 -6.66 -12.16
N ALA A 119 5.34 -5.41 -12.13
CA ALA A 119 6.23 -4.26 -12.10
C ALA A 119 5.64 -3.10 -11.30
N PRO A 120 6.49 -2.19 -10.76
CA PRO A 120 6.02 -0.96 -10.15
C PRO A 120 5.28 -0.09 -11.17
N LEU A 121 4.08 0.39 -10.80
CA LEU A 121 3.24 1.19 -11.71
C LEU A 121 3.96 2.44 -12.24
N ALA A 122 4.77 3.08 -11.39
CA ALA A 122 5.52 4.27 -11.77
C ALA A 122 6.52 4.04 -12.91
N GLU A 123 7.08 2.83 -13.02
CA GLU A 123 8.04 2.47 -14.06
C GLU A 123 7.37 2.16 -15.42
N LEU A 124 6.05 1.94 -15.40
CA LEU A 124 5.28 1.61 -16.60
C LEU A 124 4.62 2.83 -17.25
N ALA A 125 4.53 3.96 -16.55
CA ALA A 125 3.79 5.15 -17.00
C ALA A 125 4.26 5.71 -18.36
N HIS A 126 5.55 5.52 -18.71
CA HIS A 126 6.15 5.97 -19.97
C HIS A 126 6.86 4.83 -20.71
N TRP A 127 6.37 3.62 -20.53
CA TRP A 127 6.97 2.47 -21.17
C TRP A 127 6.56 2.40 -22.64
N LYS A 128 7.54 2.21 -23.54
CA LYS A 128 7.33 2.15 -25.00
C LYS A 128 6.36 1.05 -25.46
N TYR A 129 6.20 0.01 -24.63
CA TYR A 129 5.28 -1.10 -24.89
C TYR A 129 3.93 -0.96 -24.18
N CYS A 130 3.60 0.21 -23.65
CA CYS A 130 2.40 0.43 -22.84
C CYS A 130 1.09 0.05 -23.57
N GLU A 131 1.05 0.24 -24.90
CA GLU A 131 -0.12 -0.15 -25.71
C GLU A 131 -0.34 -1.67 -25.80
N ALA A 132 0.74 -2.45 -25.68
CA ALA A 132 0.69 -3.92 -25.70
C ALA A 132 0.45 -4.52 -24.30
N VAL A 133 0.39 -3.66 -23.26
CA VAL A 133 0.26 -4.09 -21.88
C VAL A 133 -1.20 -4.10 -21.42
N LYS A 134 -1.64 -5.22 -20.90
CA LYS A 134 -2.91 -5.33 -20.20
C LYS A 134 -2.64 -5.39 -18.70
N PHE A 135 -3.19 -4.42 -17.98
CA PHE A 135 -3.16 -4.44 -16.52
C PHE A 135 -4.22 -5.41 -16.01
N LEU A 136 -3.81 -6.45 -15.27
CA LEU A 136 -4.71 -7.49 -14.79
C LEU A 136 -5.29 -7.16 -13.42
N ALA A 137 -4.45 -6.78 -12.49
CA ALA A 137 -4.84 -6.37 -11.14
C ALA A 137 -3.69 -5.66 -10.44
N THR A 138 -4.01 -4.81 -9.48
CA THR A 138 -3.00 -4.24 -8.58
C THR A 138 -2.49 -5.36 -7.67
N ALA A 139 -1.19 -5.61 -7.69
CA ALA A 139 -0.56 -6.50 -6.73
C ALA A 139 -0.44 -5.81 -5.37
N ALA A 140 -0.35 -6.60 -4.29
CA ALA A 140 -0.06 -6.04 -2.97
C ALA A 140 1.22 -5.20 -3.03
N PRO A 141 1.23 -4.02 -2.40
CA PRO A 141 2.41 -3.16 -2.40
C PRO A 141 3.57 -3.88 -1.70
N LYS A 142 4.74 -3.93 -2.37
CA LYS A 142 5.96 -4.46 -1.77
C LYS A 142 6.75 -3.31 -1.16
N PRO A 143 7.31 -3.45 0.04
CA PRO A 143 8.24 -2.48 0.61
C PRO A 143 9.49 -2.40 -0.28
N ARG A 144 10.03 -1.21 -0.41
CA ARG A 144 11.30 -0.95 -1.10
C ARG A 144 12.48 -1.43 -0.26
#